data_b4bfe67d27161564ab17b48b3867197f
#
_entry.id   b4bfe67d27161564ab17b48b3867197f
#
_cell.length_a   1.000
_cell.length_b   1.000
_cell.length_c   1.000
_cell.angle_alpha   90.00
_cell.angle_beta   90.00
_cell.angle_gamma   90.00
#
_symmetry.space_group_name_H-M   'P 1'
#
loop_
_entity.id
_entity.type
_entity.pdbx_description
1 polymer ?
#
loop_
_entity_poly.entity_id
_entity_poly.type
_entity_poly.pdbx_seq_one_letter_code
_entity_poly.pdbx_strand_id
1 'polypeptide(L)' 'MAKIVEDVLVIKFSKIVKDSESEVSGIAGSDVQQALEQVAQELAGEGVVVEVLRA' A
#
# COMPACT_ATOMS: atom_id res chain seq x y z
N MET A 1 -5.33 8.11 -30.48
CA MET A 1 -4.88 9.03 -29.44
C MET A 1 -4.77 8.29 -28.11
N ALA A 2 -3.64 8.42 -27.43
CA ALA A 2 -3.44 7.76 -26.15
C ALA A 2 -4.16 8.50 -25.02
N LYS A 3 -4.61 7.76 -24.03
CA LYS A 3 -5.21 8.35 -22.86
C LYS A 3 -4.78 7.58 -21.62
N ILE A 4 -4.84 8.25 -20.49
CA ILE A 4 -4.49 7.66 -19.21
C ILE A 4 -5.74 7.07 -18.58
N VAL A 5 -5.62 5.82 -18.18
CA VAL A 5 -6.68 5.14 -17.43
C VAL A 5 -6.13 4.86 -16.05
N GLU A 6 -6.82 5.31 -15.02
CA GLU A 6 -6.38 5.14 -13.65
C GLU A 6 -7.40 4.39 -12.83
N ASP A 7 -6.91 3.56 -11.95
CA ASP A 7 -7.73 2.83 -11.00
C ASP A 7 -7.04 2.88 -9.66
N VAL A 8 -7.78 3.18 -8.62
CA VAL A 8 -7.21 3.39 -7.29
C VAL A 8 -7.82 2.42 -6.30
N LEU A 9 -6.96 1.68 -5.63
CA LEU A 9 -7.36 0.78 -4.55
C LEU A 9 -6.81 1.33 -3.24
N VAL A 10 -7.58 1.21 -2.18
CA VAL A 10 -7.17 1.68 -0.87
C VAL A 10 -7.09 0.51 0.09
N ILE A 11 -5.94 0.37 0.74
CA ILE A 11 -5.72 -0.65 1.75
C ILE A 11 -5.53 0.05 3.09
N LYS A 12 -6.32 -0.37 4.08
CA LYS A 12 -6.25 0.19 5.42
C LYS A 12 -5.74 -0.87 6.38
N PHE A 13 -4.73 -0.52 7.14
CA PHE A 13 -4.20 -1.38 8.20
C PHE A 13 -4.74 -0.91 9.54
N SER A 14 -5.25 -1.85 10.32
CA SER A 14 -5.78 -1.54 11.64
C SER A 14 -5.30 -2.59 12.62
N LYS A 15 -5.01 -2.15 13.83
CA LYS A 15 -4.57 -3.04 14.88
C LYS A 15 -5.21 -2.60 16.19
N ILE A 16 -5.73 -3.56 16.93
CA ILE A 16 -6.29 -3.29 18.25
C ILE A 16 -5.15 -3.43 19.26
N VAL A 17 -4.94 -2.39 20.06
CA VAL A 17 -3.94 -2.42 21.12
C VAL A 17 -4.65 -2.28 22.45
N LYS A 18 -4.03 -2.85 23.50
CA LYS A 18 -4.57 -2.74 24.84
C LYS A 18 -4.22 -1.38 25.43
N ASP A 19 -5.05 -0.92 26.33
CA ASP A 19 -4.82 0.37 26.99
C ASP A 19 -3.49 0.43 27.73
N SER A 20 -3.01 -0.73 28.17
CA SER A 20 -1.72 -0.81 28.87
C SER A 20 -0.53 -0.64 27.93
N GLU A 21 -0.72 -0.74 26.65
CA GLU A 21 0.35 -0.55 25.70
C GLU A 21 0.54 0.93 25.45
N SER A 22 1.74 1.40 25.69
CA SER A 22 2.02 2.83 25.64
C SER A 22 2.49 3.28 24.26
N GLU A 23 2.84 2.35 23.41
CA GLU A 23 3.34 2.72 22.11
C GLU A 23 2.51 2.15 20.99
N VAL A 24 2.20 3.02 20.05
CA VAL A 24 1.51 2.62 18.84
C VAL A 24 2.37 3.07 17.67
N SER A 25 3.20 2.17 17.20
CA SER A 25 3.95 2.44 15.99
C SER A 25 3.11 2.01 14.79
N GLY A 26 3.45 2.51 13.63
CA GLY A 26 2.78 2.11 12.41
C GLY A 26 2.94 0.63 12.13
N ILE A 27 1.89 -0.01 11.68
CA ILE A 27 1.93 -1.43 11.36
C ILE A 27 2.22 -1.67 9.88
N ALA A 28 2.23 -0.62 9.08
CA ALA A 28 2.60 -0.68 7.69
C ALA A 28 3.87 0.14 7.49
N GLY A 29 5.02 -0.47 7.68
CA GLY A 29 6.29 0.19 7.50
C GLY A 29 6.66 0.35 6.03
N SER A 30 7.80 0.99 5.79
CA SER A 30 8.26 1.20 4.42
C SER A 30 8.56 -0.11 3.70
N ASP A 31 9.00 -1.13 4.42
CA ASP A 31 9.24 -2.43 3.83
C ASP A 31 7.94 -3.10 3.40
N VAL A 32 6.88 -2.94 4.17
CA VAL A 32 5.55 -3.44 3.77
C VAL A 32 5.06 -2.70 2.53
N GLN A 33 5.24 -1.40 2.52
CA GLN A 33 4.84 -0.58 1.38
C GLN A 33 5.55 -1.01 0.11
N GLN A 34 6.86 -1.23 0.19
CA GLN A 34 7.65 -1.67 -0.96
C GLN A 34 7.24 -3.05 -1.44
N ALA A 35 6.98 -3.96 -0.50
CA ALA A 35 6.55 -5.31 -0.84
C ALA A 35 5.21 -5.30 -1.55
N LEU A 36 4.28 -4.49 -1.08
CA LEU A 36 2.97 -4.37 -1.71
C LEU A 36 3.07 -3.80 -3.11
N GLU A 37 3.93 -2.79 -3.28
CA GLU A 37 4.14 -2.20 -4.59
C GLU A 37 4.72 -3.21 -5.56
N GLN A 38 5.69 -3.99 -5.12
CA GLN A 38 6.32 -4.99 -5.96
C GLN A 38 5.34 -6.08 -6.39
N VAL A 39 4.56 -6.60 -5.44
CA VAL A 39 3.59 -7.64 -5.75
C VAL A 39 2.49 -7.10 -6.67
N ALA A 40 2.01 -5.92 -6.39
CA ALA A 40 0.99 -5.30 -7.22
C ALA A 40 1.48 -5.08 -8.64
N GLN A 41 2.75 -4.67 -8.79
CA GLN A 41 3.34 -4.47 -10.10
C GLN A 41 3.40 -5.79 -10.88
N GLU A 42 3.75 -6.88 -10.21
CA GLU A 42 3.78 -8.18 -10.85
C GLU A 42 2.40 -8.63 -11.31
N LEU A 43 1.40 -8.38 -10.49
CA LEU A 43 0.03 -8.76 -10.82
C LEU A 43 -0.55 -7.88 -11.93
N ALA A 44 -0.20 -6.61 -11.95
CA ALA A 44 -0.70 -5.69 -12.96
C ALA A 44 -0.04 -5.92 -14.33
N GLY A 45 1.20 -6.38 -14.34
CA GLY A 45 1.90 -6.67 -15.58
C GLY A 45 2.62 -5.48 -16.18
N GLU A 46 3.15 -5.69 -17.38
CA GLU A 46 3.87 -4.65 -18.08
C GLU A 46 2.92 -3.57 -18.60
N GLY A 47 3.43 -2.38 -18.71
CA GLY A 47 2.65 -1.27 -19.24
C GLY A 47 1.77 -0.58 -18.22
N VAL A 48 1.75 -1.09 -16.99
CA VAL A 48 1.00 -0.48 -15.89
C VAL A 48 1.99 0.03 -14.86
N VAL A 49 1.84 1.28 -14.45
CA VAL A 49 2.65 1.85 -13.39
C VAL A 49 1.88 1.75 -12.09
N VAL A 50 2.48 1.10 -11.11
CA VAL A 50 1.86 0.91 -9.80
C VAL A 50 2.58 1.77 -8.78
N GLU A 51 1.81 2.54 -8.02
CA GLU A 51 2.34 3.35 -6.95
C GLU A 51 1.58 3.03 -5.67
N VAL A 52 2.33 2.84 -4.59
CA VAL A 52 1.74 2.65 -3.27
C VAL A 52 2.06 3.89 -2.45
N LEU A 53 1.03 4.60 -2.05
CA LEU A 53 1.18 5.88 -1.37
C LEU A 53 0.58 5.81 0.02
N ARG A 54 1.11 6.63 0.89
CA ARG A 54 0.54 6.81 2.22
C ARG A 54 -0.47 7.94 2.19
N ALA A 55 -1.59 7.70 2.83
CA ALA A 55 -2.62 8.72 2.97
C ALA A 55 -2.27 9.69 4.10
#